data_5a479d7197db509362a5d6e8930d29ac
#
_entry.id   5a479d7197db509362a5d6e8930d29ac
#
_cell.length_a   1.000
_cell.length_b   1.000
_cell.length_c   1.000
_cell.angle_alpha   90.00
_cell.angle_beta   90.00
_cell.angle_gamma   90.00
#
_symmetry.space_group_name_H-M   'P 1'
#
loop_
_entity.id
_entity.type
_entity.pdbx_description
1 polymer ?
#
loop_
_entity_poly.entity_id
_entity_poly.type
_entity_poly.pdbx_seq_one_letter_code
_entity_poly.pdbx_strand_id
1 'polypeptide(L)'
;MIEITEFIKKYMTALDQAFPDRVWFAGLQGSYGRGEATEASDIDMVVILDQLSASDIRTYDAMLDTLPCRELICGFLSGRQELENWEPSELFQFCRDTTPIRGSLDQVLSSVTSADIARAIKSGACGVYHGCVHNMLYEKSEDILKGLYKSASFVLQAVHFQRTGVYVRHMADLVSALPPEESAVLQTFMELKNGGAVVFDAMSEQLFSWAGKWAGAPGMMDTE
;
A
#
# COMPACT_ATOMS: atom_id res chain seq x y z
N MET A 1 9.12 15.24 -13.82
CA MET A 1 9.26 14.25 -12.73
C MET A 1 10.01 14.89 -11.56
N ILE A 2 9.56 14.72 -10.31
CA ILE A 2 10.21 15.27 -9.11
C ILE A 2 11.52 14.52 -8.86
N GLU A 3 12.61 15.26 -8.57
CA GLU A 3 13.86 14.66 -8.10
C GLU A 3 13.66 14.27 -6.63
N ILE A 4 13.34 13.01 -6.40
CA ILE A 4 12.90 12.51 -5.10
C ILE A 4 13.97 12.64 -4.01
N THR A 5 15.25 12.50 -4.36
CA THR A 5 16.35 12.59 -3.40
C THR A 5 16.45 14.01 -2.82
N GLU A 6 16.33 15.02 -3.67
CA GLU A 6 16.35 16.43 -3.24
C GLU A 6 15.08 16.82 -2.48
N PHE A 7 13.93 16.26 -2.88
CA PHE A 7 12.70 16.44 -2.14
C PHE A 7 12.80 15.87 -0.72
N ILE A 8 13.29 14.63 -0.58
CA ILE A 8 13.47 13.97 0.73
C ILE A 8 14.37 14.79 1.64
N LYS A 9 15.47 15.36 1.14
CA LYS A 9 16.36 16.21 1.94
C LYS A 9 15.62 17.43 2.50
N LYS A 10 14.84 18.12 1.66
CA LYS A 10 14.05 19.29 2.08
C LYS A 10 12.97 18.88 3.07
N TYR A 11 12.27 17.81 2.79
CA TYR A 11 11.23 17.25 3.66
C TYR A 11 11.78 16.91 5.04
N MET A 12 12.88 16.15 5.12
CA MET A 12 13.50 15.79 6.41
C MET A 12 14.01 16.99 7.18
N THR A 13 14.53 18.03 6.50
CA THR A 13 14.95 19.28 7.14
C THR A 13 13.75 20.00 7.76
N ALA A 14 12.64 20.13 7.03
CA ALA A 14 11.43 20.75 7.55
C ALA A 14 10.81 19.94 8.70
N LEU A 15 10.82 18.61 8.57
CA LEU A 15 10.32 17.69 9.60
C LEU A 15 11.12 17.81 10.91
N ASP A 16 12.45 17.89 10.84
CA ASP A 16 13.32 18.05 12.00
C ASP A 16 13.14 19.43 12.69
N GLN A 17 12.84 20.46 11.92
CA GLN A 17 12.50 21.78 12.46
C GLN A 17 11.15 21.80 13.16
N ALA A 18 10.15 21.11 12.58
CA ALA A 18 8.80 21.05 13.14
C ALA A 18 8.71 20.13 14.38
N PHE A 19 9.50 19.06 14.42
CA PHE A 19 9.48 18.03 15.46
C PHE A 19 10.89 17.67 15.96
N PRO A 20 11.60 18.58 16.62
CA PRO A 20 12.96 18.32 17.12
C PRO A 20 12.98 17.09 18.03
N ASP A 21 13.85 16.11 17.71
CA ASP A 21 14.08 14.86 18.45
C ASP A 21 12.83 13.96 18.65
N ARG A 22 11.72 14.25 17.96
CA ARG A 22 10.46 13.52 18.11
C ARG A 22 10.17 12.53 16.97
N VAL A 23 10.96 12.54 15.90
CA VAL A 23 10.77 11.65 14.76
C VAL A 23 11.38 10.28 15.05
N TRP A 24 10.53 9.31 15.39
CA TRP A 24 10.95 7.94 15.63
C TRP A 24 11.28 7.18 14.34
N PHE A 25 10.45 7.39 13.29
CA PHE A 25 10.65 6.78 11.98
C PHE A 25 10.23 7.74 10.87
N ALA A 26 10.95 7.70 9.75
CA ALA A 26 10.52 8.30 8.49
C ALA A 26 10.84 7.36 7.33
N GLY A 27 9.94 7.25 6.36
CA GLY A 27 10.09 6.36 5.20
C GLY A 27 9.32 6.85 3.99
N LEU A 28 9.50 6.16 2.88
CA LEU A 28 8.85 6.41 1.61
C LEU A 28 8.12 5.15 1.14
N GLN A 29 6.85 5.29 0.78
CA GLN A 29 6.00 4.22 0.24
C GLN A 29 5.62 4.48 -1.23
N GLY A 30 4.68 3.69 -1.70
CA GLY A 30 4.05 3.87 -3.00
C GLY A 30 5.01 3.73 -4.17
N SER A 31 4.68 4.39 -5.27
CA SER A 31 5.43 4.29 -6.52
C SER A 31 6.84 4.85 -6.41
N TYR A 32 7.04 5.93 -5.66
CA TYR A 32 8.38 6.46 -5.39
C TYR A 32 9.22 5.52 -4.53
N GLY A 33 8.62 4.89 -3.49
CA GLY A 33 9.29 3.91 -2.65
C GLY A 33 9.74 2.65 -3.41
N ARG A 34 9.01 2.27 -4.45
CA ARG A 34 9.31 1.14 -5.33
C ARG A 34 10.18 1.49 -6.54
N GLY A 35 10.45 2.78 -6.80
CA GLY A 35 11.15 3.22 -8.03
C GLY A 35 10.28 3.12 -9.30
N GLU A 36 8.96 3.12 -9.17
CA GLU A 36 7.98 2.99 -10.26
C GLU A 36 7.16 4.28 -10.47
N ALA A 37 7.66 5.43 -9.98
CA ALA A 37 6.94 6.69 -10.05
C ALA A 37 6.80 7.22 -11.48
N THR A 38 5.67 7.84 -11.75
CA THR A 38 5.36 8.60 -12.98
C THR A 38 5.18 10.07 -12.63
N GLU A 39 4.94 10.93 -13.64
CA GLU A 39 4.66 12.36 -13.39
C GLU A 39 3.37 12.61 -12.59
N ALA A 40 2.43 11.67 -12.64
CA ALA A 40 1.17 11.72 -11.90
C ALA A 40 1.22 11.03 -10.53
N SER A 41 2.40 10.59 -10.08
CA SER A 41 2.53 9.87 -8.82
C SER A 41 2.55 10.81 -7.63
N ASP A 42 1.77 10.45 -6.59
CA ASP A 42 1.85 11.05 -5.27
C ASP A 42 3.15 10.65 -4.56
N ILE A 43 3.60 11.46 -3.62
CA ILE A 43 4.76 11.19 -2.77
C ILE A 43 4.24 10.70 -1.41
N ASP A 44 4.26 9.39 -1.21
CA ASP A 44 3.73 8.73 -0.03
C ASP A 44 4.78 8.70 1.10
N MET A 45 4.82 9.76 1.91
CA MET A 45 5.73 9.83 3.07
C MET A 45 5.12 9.12 4.28
N VAL A 46 5.93 8.33 4.97
CA VAL A 46 5.57 7.72 6.26
C VAL A 46 6.33 8.44 7.36
N VAL A 47 5.62 8.97 8.34
CA VAL A 47 6.21 9.63 9.51
C VAL A 47 5.59 9.07 10.78
N ILE A 48 6.44 8.59 11.69
CA ILE A 48 6.03 8.13 13.01
C ILE A 48 6.75 8.99 14.05
N LEU A 49 5.96 9.69 14.83
CA LEU A 49 6.47 10.48 15.95
C LEU A 49 6.51 9.61 17.23
N ASP A 50 7.26 10.06 18.22
CA ASP A 50 7.25 9.47 19.57
C ASP A 50 5.83 9.38 20.15
N GLN A 51 5.04 10.44 19.98
CA GLN A 51 3.61 10.53 20.30
C GLN A 51 2.95 11.43 19.24
N LEU A 52 1.66 11.24 19.01
CA LEU A 52 0.87 12.04 18.08
C LEU A 52 -0.32 12.68 18.80
N SER A 53 -0.42 14.00 18.73
CA SER A 53 -1.56 14.77 19.22
C SER A 53 -2.27 15.53 18.09
N ALA A 54 -3.48 16.02 18.33
CA ALA A 54 -4.18 16.87 17.36
C ALA A 54 -3.43 18.18 17.06
N SER A 55 -2.60 18.69 17.99
CA SER A 55 -1.73 19.85 17.72
C SER A 55 -0.57 19.49 16.81
N ASP A 56 -0.01 18.27 16.93
CA ASP A 56 1.04 17.79 16.05
C ASP A 56 0.55 17.66 14.61
N ILE A 57 -0.68 17.19 14.41
CA ILE A 57 -1.29 17.12 13.07
C ILE A 57 -1.35 18.50 12.42
N ARG A 58 -1.75 19.55 13.17
CA ARG A 58 -1.76 20.92 12.65
C ARG A 58 -0.36 21.47 12.37
N THR A 59 0.62 21.13 13.23
CA THR A 59 2.02 21.49 13.01
C THR A 59 2.57 20.82 11.77
N TYR A 60 2.24 19.55 11.57
CA TYR A 60 2.64 18.78 10.40
C TYR A 60 2.02 19.35 9.10
N ASP A 61 0.74 19.68 9.12
CA ASP A 61 0.05 20.32 7.99
C ASP A 61 0.70 21.66 7.61
N ALA A 62 0.94 22.51 8.60
CA ALA A 62 1.65 23.79 8.39
C ALA A 62 3.08 23.60 7.86
N MET A 63 3.79 22.55 8.30
CA MET A 63 5.10 22.17 7.75
C MET A 63 4.99 21.75 6.28
N LEU A 64 4.00 20.93 5.92
CA LEU A 64 3.78 20.50 4.54
C LEU A 64 3.52 21.70 3.61
N ASP A 65 2.83 22.73 4.07
CA ASP A 65 2.57 23.95 3.28
C ASP A 65 3.84 24.74 2.94
N THR A 66 4.95 24.50 3.64
CA THR A 66 6.26 25.10 3.33
C THR A 66 7.04 24.36 2.22
N LEU A 67 6.57 23.18 1.84
CA LEU A 67 7.27 22.30 0.90
C LEU A 67 6.80 22.51 -0.55
N PRO A 68 7.67 22.30 -1.53
CA PRO A 68 7.26 22.29 -2.94
C PRO A 68 6.35 21.10 -3.22
N CYS A 69 5.43 21.26 -4.17
CA CYS A 69 4.52 20.21 -4.63
C CYS A 69 3.63 19.66 -3.51
N ARG A 70 3.15 20.54 -2.62
CA ARG A 70 2.28 20.19 -1.48
C ARG A 70 1.10 19.30 -1.90
N GLU A 71 0.54 19.57 -3.07
CA GLU A 71 -0.59 18.86 -3.66
C GLU A 71 -0.31 17.39 -4.00
N LEU A 72 0.96 17.02 -4.15
CA LEU A 72 1.39 15.64 -4.42
C LEU A 72 1.83 14.91 -3.15
N ILE A 73 1.99 15.62 -2.03
CA ILE A 73 2.43 15.01 -0.78
C ILE A 73 1.24 14.33 -0.12
N CYS A 74 1.35 13.02 0.01
CA CYS A 74 0.42 12.16 0.71
C CYS A 74 1.18 11.30 1.73
N GLY A 75 0.53 10.41 2.42
CA GLY A 75 1.19 9.40 3.22
C GLY A 75 0.53 9.12 4.55
N PHE A 76 1.33 8.66 5.49
CA PHE A 76 0.90 8.15 6.78
C PHE A 76 1.61 8.88 7.93
N LEU A 77 0.84 9.43 8.86
CA LEU A 77 1.34 10.06 10.08
C LEU A 77 0.73 9.36 11.29
N SER A 78 1.57 8.89 12.22
CA SER A 78 1.10 8.22 13.44
C SER A 78 2.03 8.48 14.62
N GLY A 79 1.58 8.14 15.82
CA GLY A 79 2.42 7.96 16.98
C GLY A 79 3.01 6.54 17.01
N ARG A 80 4.11 6.39 17.71
CA ARG A 80 4.81 5.11 17.85
C ARG A 80 3.94 4.06 18.52
N GLN A 81 3.27 4.42 19.61
CA GLN A 81 2.45 3.49 20.37
C GLN A 81 1.25 2.98 19.55
N GLU A 82 0.63 3.86 18.77
CA GLU A 82 -0.47 3.50 17.89
C GLU A 82 -0.01 2.51 16.82
N LEU A 83 1.16 2.76 16.20
CA LEU A 83 1.70 1.87 15.19
C LEU A 83 2.11 0.50 15.78
N GLU A 84 2.77 0.47 16.94
CA GLU A 84 3.19 -0.77 17.60
C GLU A 84 2.00 -1.66 18.03
N ASN A 85 0.81 -1.06 18.20
CA ASN A 85 -0.45 -1.76 18.55
C ASN A 85 -1.46 -1.79 17.39
N TRP A 86 -1.04 -1.47 16.17
CA TRP A 86 -1.91 -1.51 14.99
C TRP A 86 -2.32 -2.95 14.66
N GLU A 87 -3.39 -3.10 13.87
CA GLU A 87 -3.84 -4.44 13.44
C GLU A 87 -2.73 -5.17 12.66
N PRO A 88 -2.21 -6.32 13.14
CA PRO A 88 -1.05 -6.96 12.56
C PRO A 88 -1.20 -7.34 11.07
N SER A 89 -2.44 -7.65 10.64
CA SER A 89 -2.70 -7.96 9.23
C SER A 89 -2.47 -6.77 8.30
N GLU A 90 -2.64 -5.53 8.78
CA GLU A 90 -2.36 -4.32 8.03
C GLU A 90 -0.86 -3.96 8.06
N LEU A 91 -0.17 -4.28 9.17
CA LEU A 91 1.25 -4.00 9.35
C LEU A 91 2.15 -4.74 8.35
N PHE A 92 1.74 -5.93 7.90
CA PHE A 92 2.53 -6.70 6.94
C PHE A 92 2.86 -5.90 5.69
N GLN A 93 1.82 -5.44 4.98
CA GLN A 93 1.97 -4.66 3.75
C GLN A 93 2.65 -3.31 4.03
N PHE A 94 2.22 -2.63 5.09
CA PHE A 94 2.77 -1.34 5.50
C PHE A 94 4.29 -1.40 5.68
N CYS A 95 4.79 -2.34 6.48
CA CYS A 95 6.23 -2.47 6.74
C CYS A 95 7.02 -2.91 5.50
N ARG A 96 6.48 -3.86 4.72
CA ARG A 96 7.17 -4.41 3.55
C ARG A 96 7.25 -3.42 2.39
N ASP A 97 6.26 -2.56 2.21
CA ASP A 97 6.23 -1.57 1.13
C ASP A 97 6.92 -0.25 1.49
N THR A 98 7.28 -0.05 2.75
CA THR A 98 8.01 1.14 3.21
C THR A 98 9.51 1.00 2.99
N THR A 99 10.13 1.99 2.33
CA THR A 99 11.59 2.15 2.26
C THR A 99 12.02 3.08 3.38
N PRO A 100 12.82 2.63 4.36
CA PRO A 100 13.25 3.48 5.46
C PRO A 100 14.16 4.63 4.97
N ILE A 101 13.93 5.82 5.51
CA ILE A 101 14.81 7.00 5.39
C ILE A 101 15.51 7.21 6.74
N ARG A 102 14.77 7.06 7.85
CA ARG A 102 15.26 7.16 9.23
C ARG A 102 14.58 6.12 10.10
N GLY A 103 15.33 5.47 11.00
CA GLY A 103 14.81 4.44 11.88
C GLY A 103 14.59 3.09 11.20
N SER A 104 13.92 2.16 11.89
CA SER A 104 13.57 0.83 11.36
C SER A 104 12.18 0.41 11.81
N LEU A 105 11.47 -0.33 10.94
CA LEU A 105 10.19 -0.99 11.24
C LEU A 105 10.37 -2.48 11.53
N ASP A 106 11.59 -3.00 11.64
CA ASP A 106 11.87 -4.44 11.81
C ASP A 106 11.21 -5.01 13.08
N GLN A 107 11.20 -4.24 14.17
CA GLN A 107 10.55 -4.66 15.41
C GLN A 107 9.03 -4.80 15.23
N VAL A 108 8.41 -3.85 14.52
CA VAL A 108 6.97 -3.89 14.21
C VAL A 108 6.66 -5.08 13.30
N LEU A 109 7.47 -5.26 12.24
CA LEU A 109 7.30 -6.38 11.31
C LEU A 109 7.48 -7.74 11.98
N SER A 110 8.36 -7.85 12.98
CA SER A 110 8.62 -9.11 13.69
C SER A 110 7.43 -9.62 14.52
N SER A 111 6.45 -8.76 14.82
CA SER A 111 5.21 -9.15 15.50
C SER A 111 4.16 -9.77 14.57
N VAL A 112 4.35 -9.66 13.25
CA VAL A 112 3.40 -10.16 12.25
C VAL A 112 3.62 -11.65 12.01
N THR A 113 2.57 -12.44 12.18
CA THR A 113 2.57 -13.89 12.02
C THR A 113 2.04 -14.32 10.65
N SER A 114 2.22 -15.61 10.30
CA SER A 114 1.62 -16.20 9.09
C SER A 114 0.08 -16.13 9.11
N ALA A 115 -0.53 -16.26 10.28
CA ALA A 115 -1.98 -16.13 10.45
C ALA A 115 -2.46 -14.69 10.16
N ASP A 116 -1.68 -13.68 10.51
CA ASP A 116 -1.98 -12.28 10.20
C ASP A 116 -1.94 -12.02 8.69
N ILE A 117 -0.95 -12.59 8.01
CA ILE A 117 -0.83 -12.50 6.55
C ILE A 117 -2.02 -13.19 5.86
N ALA A 118 -2.41 -14.38 6.33
CA ALA A 118 -3.60 -15.08 5.85
C ALA A 118 -4.88 -14.23 6.04
N ARG A 119 -4.99 -13.54 7.18
CA ARG A 119 -6.09 -12.61 7.46
C ARG A 119 -6.07 -11.39 6.54
N ALA A 120 -4.90 -10.82 6.26
CA ALA A 120 -4.73 -9.72 5.29
C ALA A 120 -5.22 -10.13 3.90
N ILE A 121 -4.81 -11.31 3.41
CA ILE A 121 -5.25 -11.86 2.12
C ILE A 121 -6.76 -12.02 2.10
N LYS A 122 -7.32 -12.64 3.13
CA LYS A 122 -8.76 -12.91 3.22
C LYS A 122 -9.58 -11.63 3.26
N SER A 123 -9.21 -10.69 4.12
CA SER A 123 -9.89 -9.40 4.26
C SER A 123 -9.80 -8.57 2.98
N GLY A 124 -8.61 -8.50 2.38
CA GLY A 124 -8.40 -7.79 1.11
C GLY A 124 -9.22 -8.39 -0.04
N ALA A 125 -9.23 -9.72 -0.18
CA ALA A 125 -10.04 -10.40 -1.19
C ALA A 125 -11.55 -10.19 -0.99
N CYS A 126 -12.03 -10.23 0.25
CA CYS A 126 -13.43 -9.92 0.58
C CYS A 126 -13.79 -8.47 0.22
N GLY A 127 -12.88 -7.52 0.50
CA GLY A 127 -13.07 -6.12 0.13
C GLY A 127 -13.16 -5.93 -1.39
N VAL A 128 -12.25 -6.55 -2.14
CA VAL A 128 -12.28 -6.52 -3.62
C VAL A 128 -13.56 -7.17 -4.16
N TYR A 129 -13.95 -8.34 -3.65
CA TYR A 129 -15.16 -9.03 -4.05
C TYR A 129 -16.41 -8.15 -3.85
N HIS A 130 -16.58 -7.61 -2.64
CA HIS A 130 -17.72 -6.74 -2.34
C HIS A 130 -17.70 -5.47 -3.20
N GLY A 131 -16.52 -4.86 -3.37
CA GLY A 131 -16.36 -3.67 -4.21
C GLY A 131 -16.72 -3.92 -5.67
N CYS A 132 -16.35 -5.09 -6.23
CA CYS A 132 -16.76 -5.49 -7.58
C CYS A 132 -18.28 -5.57 -7.70
N VAL A 133 -18.95 -6.28 -6.77
CA VAL A 133 -20.42 -6.41 -6.77
C VAL A 133 -21.09 -5.04 -6.69
N HIS A 134 -20.63 -4.19 -5.77
CA HIS A 134 -21.19 -2.86 -5.59
C HIS A 134 -20.99 -1.99 -6.83
N ASN A 135 -19.79 -1.99 -7.40
CA ASN A 135 -19.47 -1.19 -8.58
C ASN A 135 -20.25 -1.65 -9.81
N MET A 136 -20.39 -2.95 -10.04
CA MET A 136 -21.15 -3.52 -11.17
C MET A 136 -22.64 -3.19 -11.08
N LEU A 137 -23.20 -3.12 -9.87
CA LEU A 137 -24.63 -2.88 -9.66
C LEU A 137 -24.99 -1.38 -9.63
N TYR A 138 -24.19 -0.59 -8.94
CA TYR A 138 -24.62 0.75 -8.54
C TYR A 138 -23.78 1.88 -9.16
N GLU A 139 -22.45 1.80 -9.05
CA GLU A 139 -21.58 2.92 -9.43
C GLU A 139 -21.20 2.93 -10.91
N LYS A 140 -20.90 1.77 -11.47
CA LYS A 140 -20.41 1.55 -12.85
C LYS A 140 -19.24 2.48 -13.20
N SER A 141 -18.36 2.69 -12.23
CA SER A 141 -17.25 3.62 -12.27
C SER A 141 -15.95 2.92 -12.67
N GLU A 142 -15.31 3.44 -13.72
CA GLU A 142 -13.99 2.97 -14.15
C GLU A 142 -12.91 3.27 -13.09
N ASP A 143 -13.00 4.38 -12.38
CA ASP A 143 -12.00 4.76 -11.38
C ASP A 143 -12.10 3.88 -10.13
N ILE A 144 -13.32 3.49 -9.73
CA ILE A 144 -13.49 2.46 -8.68
C ILE A 144 -12.90 1.14 -9.14
N LEU A 145 -13.12 0.72 -10.39
CA LEU A 145 -12.55 -0.52 -10.92
C LEU A 145 -11.02 -0.50 -10.91
N LYS A 146 -10.39 0.61 -11.33
CA LYS A 146 -8.92 0.80 -11.25
C LYS A 146 -8.43 0.68 -9.80
N GLY A 147 -9.15 1.29 -8.85
CA GLY A 147 -8.86 1.19 -7.42
C GLY A 147 -8.94 -0.24 -6.87
N LEU A 148 -9.93 -1.02 -7.33
CA LEU A 148 -10.08 -2.43 -6.96
C LEU A 148 -8.94 -3.30 -7.51
N TYR A 149 -8.48 -3.05 -8.74
CA TYR A 149 -7.29 -3.71 -9.30
C TYR A 149 -6.02 -3.35 -8.53
N LYS A 150 -5.87 -2.09 -8.10
CA LYS A 150 -4.79 -1.68 -7.21
C LYS A 150 -4.84 -2.45 -5.87
N SER A 151 -6.01 -2.59 -5.27
CA SER A 151 -6.18 -3.37 -4.04
C SER A 151 -5.85 -4.86 -4.25
N ALA A 152 -6.27 -5.44 -5.38
CA ALA A 152 -5.96 -6.81 -5.74
C ALA A 152 -4.45 -7.05 -5.91
N SER A 153 -3.70 -6.06 -6.42
CA SER A 153 -2.23 -6.18 -6.56
C SER A 153 -1.54 -6.35 -5.20
N PHE A 154 -2.01 -5.68 -4.16
CA PHE A 154 -1.50 -5.86 -2.80
C PHE A 154 -1.84 -7.23 -2.20
N VAL A 155 -3.07 -7.72 -2.45
CA VAL A 155 -3.44 -9.08 -2.04
C VAL A 155 -2.54 -10.11 -2.73
N LEU A 156 -2.24 -9.94 -4.03
CA LEU A 156 -1.35 -10.84 -4.78
C LEU A 156 0.10 -10.84 -4.26
N GLN A 157 0.61 -9.68 -3.81
CA GLN A 157 1.92 -9.62 -3.12
C GLN A 157 1.92 -10.45 -1.84
N ALA A 158 0.87 -10.34 -1.02
CA ALA A 158 0.74 -11.10 0.21
C ALA A 158 0.57 -12.61 -0.06
N VAL A 159 -0.21 -12.98 -1.07
CA VAL A 159 -0.37 -14.38 -1.53
C VAL A 159 0.96 -14.98 -1.98
N HIS A 160 1.72 -14.25 -2.81
CA HIS A 160 3.03 -14.70 -3.25
C HIS A 160 3.98 -14.89 -2.07
N PHE A 161 4.04 -13.92 -1.16
CA PHE A 161 4.86 -14.03 0.05
C PHE A 161 4.46 -15.23 0.92
N GLN A 162 3.17 -15.45 1.15
CA GLN A 162 2.69 -16.57 1.96
C GLN A 162 3.11 -17.93 1.37
N ARG A 163 3.14 -18.04 0.04
CA ARG A 163 3.55 -19.29 -0.66
C ARG A 163 5.06 -19.50 -0.69
N THR A 164 5.85 -18.44 -0.76
CA THR A 164 7.28 -18.53 -1.11
C THR A 164 8.21 -18.00 -0.02
N GLY A 165 7.70 -17.23 0.94
CA GLY A 165 8.51 -16.46 1.90
C GLY A 165 9.25 -15.25 1.29
N VAL A 166 9.09 -14.99 -0.01
CA VAL A 166 9.75 -13.89 -0.73
C VAL A 166 8.77 -12.75 -1.01
N TYR A 167 9.06 -11.56 -0.48
CA TYR A 167 8.27 -10.37 -0.78
C TYR A 167 8.79 -9.69 -2.05
N VAL A 168 7.98 -9.67 -3.08
CA VAL A 168 8.30 -9.02 -4.37
C VAL A 168 7.66 -7.64 -4.39
N ARG A 169 8.48 -6.59 -4.39
CA ARG A 169 8.02 -5.19 -4.37
C ARG A 169 7.64 -4.67 -5.76
N HIS A 170 8.43 -5.01 -6.78
CA HIS A 170 8.19 -4.55 -8.15
C HIS A 170 7.10 -5.38 -8.81
N MET A 171 6.08 -4.69 -9.33
CA MET A 171 4.92 -5.37 -9.94
C MET A 171 5.30 -6.16 -11.19
N ALA A 172 6.26 -5.69 -11.99
CA ALA A 172 6.74 -6.41 -13.16
C ALA A 172 7.39 -7.76 -12.82
N ASP A 173 8.17 -7.81 -11.74
CA ASP A 173 8.79 -9.04 -11.25
C ASP A 173 7.72 -9.99 -10.68
N LEU A 174 6.74 -9.45 -9.98
CA LEU A 174 5.64 -10.23 -9.41
C LEU A 174 4.78 -10.90 -10.51
N VAL A 175 4.50 -10.21 -11.62
CA VAL A 175 3.81 -10.80 -12.79
C VAL A 175 4.47 -12.10 -13.23
N SER A 176 5.80 -12.12 -13.29
CA SER A 176 6.56 -13.28 -13.75
C SER A 176 6.60 -14.42 -12.72
N ALA A 177 6.34 -14.11 -11.45
CA ALA A 177 6.40 -15.06 -10.33
C ALA A 177 5.03 -15.70 -10.01
N LEU A 178 3.94 -15.14 -10.53
CA LEU A 178 2.58 -15.61 -10.24
C LEU A 178 2.08 -16.69 -11.24
N PRO A 179 1.16 -17.57 -10.82
CA PRO A 179 0.42 -18.44 -11.74
C PRO A 179 -0.36 -17.62 -12.79
N PRO A 180 -0.65 -18.20 -13.97
CA PRO A 180 -1.21 -17.45 -15.10
C PRO A 180 -2.48 -16.65 -14.80
N GLU A 181 -3.39 -17.19 -14.00
CA GLU A 181 -4.64 -16.51 -13.66
C GLU A 181 -4.41 -15.27 -12.77
N GLU A 182 -3.55 -15.38 -11.76
CA GLU A 182 -3.18 -14.30 -10.86
C GLU A 182 -2.32 -13.25 -11.58
N SER A 183 -1.40 -13.74 -12.43
CA SER A 183 -0.58 -12.90 -13.31
C SER A 183 -1.46 -12.04 -14.24
N ALA A 184 -2.55 -12.59 -14.80
CA ALA A 184 -3.46 -11.85 -15.66
C ALA A 184 -4.15 -10.68 -14.93
N VAL A 185 -4.55 -10.86 -13.66
CA VAL A 185 -5.12 -9.77 -12.84
C VAL A 185 -4.09 -8.66 -12.61
N LEU A 186 -2.84 -9.04 -12.31
CA LEU A 186 -1.77 -8.07 -12.09
C LEU A 186 -1.36 -7.35 -13.38
N GLN A 187 -1.36 -8.03 -14.53
CA GLN A 187 -1.12 -7.42 -15.84
C GLN A 187 -2.17 -6.37 -16.17
N THR A 188 -3.45 -6.69 -15.93
CA THR A 188 -4.56 -5.72 -16.11
C THR A 188 -4.35 -4.49 -15.21
N PHE A 189 -3.94 -4.67 -13.95
CA PHE A 189 -3.59 -3.53 -13.09
C PHE A 189 -2.49 -2.66 -13.70
N MET A 190 -1.41 -3.28 -14.19
CA MET A 190 -0.29 -2.54 -14.77
C MET A 190 -0.69 -1.78 -16.05
N GLU A 191 -1.51 -2.40 -16.91
CA GLU A 191 -2.06 -1.75 -18.10
C GLU A 191 -2.90 -0.53 -17.73
N LEU A 192 -3.81 -0.68 -16.76
CA LEU A 192 -4.65 0.42 -16.27
C LEU A 192 -3.83 1.55 -15.64
N LYS A 193 -2.81 1.22 -14.85
CA LYS A 193 -1.86 2.19 -14.26
C LYS A 193 -1.13 3.00 -15.34
N ASN A 194 -0.84 2.40 -16.48
CA ASN A 194 -0.16 3.03 -17.61
C ASN A 194 -1.12 3.72 -18.59
N GLY A 195 -2.38 3.93 -18.24
CA GLY A 195 -3.37 4.62 -19.05
C GLY A 195 -4.05 3.74 -20.09
N GLY A 196 -3.99 2.42 -19.94
CA GLY A 196 -4.72 1.47 -20.77
C GLY A 196 -6.25 1.68 -20.69
N ALA A 197 -6.94 1.35 -21.78
CA ALA A 197 -8.40 1.49 -21.86
C ALA A 197 -9.12 0.52 -20.91
N VAL A 198 -10.17 1.00 -20.27
CA VAL A 198 -11.02 0.17 -19.42
C VAL A 198 -12.06 -0.56 -20.28
N VAL A 199 -12.08 -1.88 -20.20
CA VAL A 199 -13.16 -2.73 -20.72
C VAL A 199 -13.98 -3.19 -19.52
N PHE A 200 -14.91 -2.33 -19.07
CA PHE A 200 -15.55 -2.41 -17.76
C PHE A 200 -16.12 -3.79 -17.44
N ASP A 201 -16.96 -4.36 -18.31
CA ASP A 201 -17.63 -5.64 -18.03
C ASP A 201 -16.62 -6.78 -17.91
N ALA A 202 -15.76 -6.96 -18.91
CA ALA A 202 -14.78 -8.04 -18.92
C ALA A 202 -13.79 -7.96 -17.77
N MET A 203 -13.29 -6.77 -17.47
CA MET A 203 -12.37 -6.54 -16.36
C MET A 203 -13.07 -6.73 -15.00
N SER A 204 -14.32 -6.29 -14.86
CA SER A 204 -15.11 -6.51 -13.64
C SER A 204 -15.36 -8.01 -13.39
N GLU A 205 -15.72 -8.78 -14.42
CA GLU A 205 -15.92 -10.22 -14.33
C GLU A 205 -14.64 -10.98 -13.98
N GLN A 206 -13.50 -10.59 -14.58
CA GLN A 206 -12.19 -11.17 -14.25
C GLN A 206 -11.86 -10.98 -12.78
N LEU A 207 -11.96 -9.74 -12.30
CA LEU A 207 -11.59 -9.39 -10.93
C LEU A 207 -12.55 -10.00 -9.91
N PHE A 208 -13.86 -9.99 -10.19
CA PHE A 208 -14.89 -10.63 -9.38
C PHE A 208 -14.64 -12.14 -9.23
N SER A 209 -14.34 -12.81 -10.35
CA SER A 209 -14.08 -14.26 -10.35
C SER A 209 -12.83 -14.60 -9.53
N TRP A 210 -11.76 -13.85 -9.71
CA TRP A 210 -10.53 -14.02 -8.93
C TRP A 210 -10.77 -13.76 -7.43
N ALA A 211 -11.38 -12.64 -7.09
CA ALA A 211 -11.64 -12.29 -5.69
C ALA A 211 -12.59 -13.29 -5.01
N GLY A 212 -13.57 -13.82 -5.75
CA GLY A 212 -14.51 -14.83 -5.27
C GLY A 212 -13.83 -16.13 -4.84
N LYS A 213 -12.77 -16.56 -5.54
CA LYS A 213 -11.98 -17.75 -5.16
C LYS A 213 -11.31 -17.56 -3.81
N TRP A 214 -10.68 -16.41 -3.58
CA TRP A 214 -10.00 -16.09 -2.33
C TRP A 214 -10.98 -15.81 -1.19
N ALA A 215 -12.07 -15.08 -1.46
CA ALA A 215 -13.12 -14.82 -0.48
C ALA A 215 -13.88 -16.09 -0.07
N GLY A 216 -14.11 -17.02 -0.99
CA GLY A 216 -14.80 -18.30 -0.75
C GLY A 216 -13.92 -19.41 -0.19
N ALA A 217 -12.59 -19.30 -0.30
CA ALA A 217 -11.69 -20.30 0.26
C ALA A 217 -11.89 -20.42 1.79
N PRO A 218 -11.96 -21.64 2.36
CA PRO A 218 -11.90 -21.79 3.80
C PRO A 218 -10.61 -21.13 4.29
N GLY A 219 -10.66 -20.44 5.45
CA GLY A 219 -9.47 -19.84 6.04
C GLY A 219 -8.37 -20.90 6.12
N MET A 220 -7.15 -20.56 5.69
CA MET A 220 -6.01 -21.42 5.93
C MET A 220 -5.79 -21.42 7.46
N MET A 221 -6.45 -22.38 8.13
CA MET A 221 -6.11 -22.70 9.50
C MET A 221 -4.80 -23.47 9.42
N ASP A 222 -3.85 -23.11 10.27
CA ASP A 222 -2.56 -23.77 10.40
C ASP A 222 -2.80 -25.30 10.43
N THR A 223 -2.31 -25.99 9.41
CA THR A 223 -2.02 -27.42 9.56
C THR A 223 -0.78 -27.46 10.41
N GLU A 224 -0.95 -27.86 11.67
CA GLU A 224 0.10 -28.18 12.64
C GLU A 224 1.26 -28.98 12.03
#